data_02a48764cb069c7a3ad6795a72dfe478
#
_entry.id   02a48764cb069c7a3ad6795a72dfe478
#
_cell.length_a   1.000
_cell.length_b   1.000
_cell.length_c   1.000
_cell.angle_alpha   90.00
_cell.angle_beta   90.00
_cell.angle_gamma   90.00
#
_symmetry.space_group_name_H-M   'P 1'
#
loop_
_entity.id
_entity.type
_entity.pdbx_description
1 polymer ?
#
loop_
_entity_poly.entity_id
_entity_poly.type
_entity_poly.pdbx_seq_one_letter_code
_entity_poly.pdbx_strand_id
1 'polypeptide(L)'
;MDFGAIRQTIRRKLESGRLPLEKSARVLGRSPSGEACGGCDMTIDTGQLAMDGLARQPGRKAVPLHLRCFEIWIQERSALLRERERSAAPA
;
A
#
# COMPACT_ATOMS: atom_id res chain seq x y z
N MET A 1 11.12 8.01 -12.20
CA MET A 1 9.94 7.25 -11.73
C MET A 1 8.74 8.18 -11.69
N ASP A 2 7.66 7.78 -12.31
CA ASP A 2 6.46 8.61 -12.37
C ASP A 2 5.56 8.32 -11.16
N PHE A 3 5.67 9.13 -10.12
CA PHE A 3 4.89 8.95 -8.92
C PHE A 3 3.40 9.21 -9.12
N GLY A 4 3.02 9.99 -10.13
CA GLY A 4 1.61 10.17 -10.47
C GLY A 4 0.97 8.89 -10.97
N ALA A 5 1.66 8.18 -11.87
CA ALA A 5 1.21 6.90 -12.39
C ALA A 5 1.17 5.83 -11.28
N ILE A 6 2.18 5.81 -10.42
CA ILE A 6 2.24 4.89 -9.29
C ILE A 6 1.07 5.13 -8.33
N ARG A 7 0.76 6.40 -8.05
CA ARG A 7 -0.36 6.78 -7.19
C ARG A 7 -1.69 6.26 -7.75
N GLN A 8 -1.90 6.40 -9.05
CA GLN A 8 -3.11 5.89 -9.70
C GLN A 8 -3.19 4.36 -9.63
N THR A 9 -2.07 3.69 -9.84
CA THR A 9 -2.01 2.22 -9.73
C THR A 9 -2.36 1.75 -8.32
N ILE A 10 -1.77 2.38 -7.32
CA ILE A 10 -2.05 2.05 -5.92
C ILE A 10 -3.51 2.32 -5.59
N ARG A 11 -4.06 3.44 -6.08
CA ARG A 11 -5.47 3.78 -5.87
C ARG A 11 -6.39 2.70 -6.42
N ARG A 12 -6.15 2.24 -7.64
CA ARG A 12 -6.94 1.17 -8.26
C ARG A 12 -6.84 -0.13 -7.46
N LYS A 13 -5.66 -0.46 -6.96
CA LYS A 13 -5.47 -1.66 -6.14
C LYS A 13 -6.21 -1.58 -4.82
N LEU A 14 -6.29 -0.40 -4.22
CA LEU A 14 -7.08 -0.18 -3.02
C LEU A 14 -8.58 -0.34 -3.32
N GLU A 15 -9.03 0.23 -4.43
CA GLU A 15 -10.44 0.16 -4.82
C GLU A 15 -10.89 -1.24 -5.18
N SER A 16 -10.00 -2.05 -5.75
CA SER A 16 -10.30 -3.43 -6.15
C SER A 16 -10.07 -4.45 -5.03
N GLY A 17 -9.54 -4.02 -3.89
CA GLY A 17 -9.23 -4.92 -2.78
C GLY A 17 -7.91 -5.66 -2.91
N ARG A 18 -7.11 -5.37 -3.94
CA ARG A 18 -5.78 -5.99 -4.11
C ARG A 18 -4.78 -5.48 -3.07
N LEU A 19 -4.94 -4.25 -2.62
CA LEU A 19 -4.21 -3.72 -1.47
C LEU A 19 -5.21 -3.48 -0.34
N PRO A 20 -4.83 -3.78 0.90
CA PRO A 20 -5.75 -3.63 2.02
C PRO A 20 -6.05 -2.17 2.33
N LEU A 21 -7.31 -1.88 2.66
CA LEU A 21 -7.74 -0.59 3.18
C LEU A 21 -7.54 -0.50 4.68
N GLU A 22 -7.36 -1.64 5.32
CA GLU A 22 -7.20 -1.72 6.76
C GLU A 22 -5.85 -1.15 7.19
N LYS A 23 -5.83 -0.49 8.34
CA LYS A 23 -4.59 0.00 8.91
C LYS A 23 -3.70 -1.18 9.30
N SER A 24 -2.44 -1.15 8.87
CA SER A 24 -1.50 -2.17 9.27
C SER A 24 -1.28 -2.16 10.77
N ALA A 25 -1.37 -3.34 11.40
CA ALA A 25 -1.11 -3.47 12.82
C ALA A 25 0.38 -3.26 13.13
N ARG A 26 1.24 -3.60 12.18
CA ARG A 26 2.69 -3.44 12.27
C ARG A 26 3.26 -3.10 10.91
N VAL A 27 4.32 -2.29 10.94
CA VAL A 27 5.11 -1.98 9.76
C VAL A 27 6.56 -2.24 10.10
N LEU A 28 7.21 -3.07 9.30
CA LEU A 28 8.60 -3.43 9.50
C LEU A 28 9.40 -3.08 8.25
N GLY A 29 10.49 -2.31 8.43
CA GLY A 29 11.46 -2.10 7.37
C GLY A 29 12.47 -3.23 7.39
N ARG A 30 12.86 -3.73 6.22
CA ARG A 30 13.85 -4.78 6.10
C ARG A 30 14.61 -4.69 4.78
N SER A 31 15.70 -5.45 4.69
CA SER A 31 16.42 -5.59 3.42
C SER A 31 15.58 -6.41 2.46
N PRO A 32 15.47 -6.00 1.19
CA PRO A 32 14.68 -6.75 0.22
C PRO A 32 15.37 -8.04 -0.21
N SER A 33 14.54 -9.00 -0.64
CA SER A 33 15.01 -10.29 -1.15
C SER A 33 14.69 -10.46 -2.63
N GLY A 34 14.55 -9.35 -3.37
CA GLY A 34 14.24 -9.38 -4.79
C GLY A 34 12.76 -9.53 -5.11
N GLU A 35 11.90 -9.37 -4.13
CA GLU A 35 10.45 -9.46 -4.35
C GLU A 35 9.89 -8.26 -5.11
N ALA A 36 8.75 -8.45 -5.73
CA ALA A 36 8.04 -7.37 -6.39
C ALA A 36 7.29 -6.51 -5.37
N CYS A 37 7.31 -5.20 -5.59
CA CYS A 37 6.54 -4.26 -4.77
C CYS A 37 5.03 -4.45 -5.00
N GLY A 38 4.28 -4.60 -3.93
CA GLY A 38 2.83 -4.75 -4.02
C GLY A 38 2.10 -3.49 -4.51
N GLY A 39 2.77 -2.34 -4.51
CA GLY A 39 2.20 -1.10 -5.02
C GLY A 39 2.45 -0.90 -6.50
N CYS A 40 3.70 -0.82 -6.93
CA CYS A 40 4.05 -0.49 -8.30
C CYS A 40 4.39 -1.68 -9.18
N ASP A 41 4.44 -2.88 -8.61
CA ASP A 41 4.78 -4.15 -9.30
C ASP A 41 6.23 -4.26 -9.76
N MET A 42 7.05 -3.26 -9.50
CA MET A 42 8.47 -3.32 -9.84
C MET A 42 9.27 -3.98 -8.71
N THR A 43 10.39 -4.59 -9.08
CA THR A 43 11.28 -5.26 -8.12
C THR A 43 11.81 -4.28 -7.08
N ILE A 44 11.86 -4.71 -5.83
CA ILE A 44 12.53 -3.94 -4.78
C ILE A 44 13.98 -4.39 -4.78
N ASP A 45 14.87 -3.48 -5.22
CA ASP A 45 16.29 -3.79 -5.39
C ASP A 45 17.05 -3.78 -4.07
N THR A 46 18.21 -4.45 -4.09
CA THR A 46 19.10 -4.49 -2.95
C THR A 46 19.57 -3.10 -2.54
N GLY A 47 19.63 -2.33 -2.06
CA GLY A 47 19.96 -0.95 -1.75
C GLY A 47 18.73 -0.12 -1.42
N GLN A 48 17.55 -0.69 -1.59
CA GLN A 48 16.30 -0.05 -1.22
C GLN A 48 15.75 -0.68 0.04
N LEU A 49 14.85 0.00 0.70
CA LEU A 49 14.19 -0.52 1.90
C LEU A 49 12.86 -1.14 1.49
N ALA A 50 12.62 -2.38 1.92
CA ALA A 50 11.33 -3.01 1.77
C ALA A 50 10.51 -2.78 3.02
N MET A 51 9.30 -2.23 2.85
CA MET A 51 8.36 -1.99 3.95
C MET A 51 7.28 -3.06 3.92
N ASP A 52 7.18 -3.85 4.98
CA ASP A 52 6.15 -4.87 5.08
C ASP A 52 4.97 -4.33 5.86
N GLY A 53 3.85 -4.15 5.16
CA GLY A 53 2.58 -3.87 5.80
C GLY A 53 1.94 -5.17 6.24
N LEU A 54 1.82 -5.38 7.54
CA LEU A 54 1.21 -6.59 8.07
C LEU A 54 -0.30 -6.41 8.21
N ALA A 55 -1.04 -7.32 7.60
CA ALA A 55 -2.50 -7.31 7.71
C ALA A 55 -2.92 -7.71 9.13
N ARG A 56 -4.00 -7.13 9.61
CA ARG A 56 -4.56 -7.46 10.92
C ARG A 56 -5.18 -8.85 10.98
N GLN A 57 -5.61 -9.36 9.84
CA GLN A 57 -6.34 -10.61 9.78
C GLN A 57 -5.37 -11.79 9.77
N PRO A 58 -5.60 -12.82 10.60
CA PRO A 58 -4.80 -14.04 10.56
C PRO A 58 -4.82 -14.67 9.15
N GLY A 59 -3.68 -15.15 8.68
CA GLY A 59 -3.56 -15.79 7.39
C GLY A 59 -3.25 -14.87 6.23
N ARG A 60 -3.33 -13.56 6.38
CA ARG A 60 -2.90 -12.63 5.33
C ARG A 60 -1.40 -12.43 5.39
N LYS A 61 -0.76 -12.55 4.23
CA LYS A 61 0.68 -12.32 4.12
C LYS A 61 0.99 -10.83 4.15
N ALA A 62 2.15 -10.49 4.67
CA ALA A 62 2.67 -9.14 4.58
C ALA A 62 2.84 -8.75 3.11
N VAL A 63 2.55 -7.49 2.78
CA VAL A 63 2.72 -6.96 1.43
C VAL A 63 4.01 -6.15 1.40
N PRO A 64 5.04 -6.59 0.65
CA PRO A 64 6.27 -5.81 0.55
C PRO A 64 6.06 -4.62 -0.36
N LEU A 65 6.56 -3.46 0.05
CA LEU A 65 6.42 -2.21 -0.68
C LEU A 65 7.74 -1.44 -0.64
N HIS A 66 8.04 -0.72 -1.73
CA HIS A 66 9.06 0.33 -1.65
C HIS A 66 8.64 1.34 -0.58
N LEU A 67 9.60 1.99 0.07
CA LEU A 67 9.29 3.01 1.07
C LEU A 67 8.36 4.08 0.51
N ARG A 68 8.64 4.56 -0.70
CA ARG A 68 7.81 5.60 -1.32
C ARG A 68 6.41 5.09 -1.66
N CYS A 69 6.31 3.85 -2.14
CA CYS A 69 5.00 3.23 -2.42
C CYS A 69 4.20 3.03 -1.14
N PHE A 70 4.86 2.70 -0.05
CA PHE A 70 4.23 2.60 1.26
C PHE A 70 3.64 3.94 1.70
N GLU A 71 4.40 5.03 1.54
CA GLU A 71 3.91 6.38 1.86
C GLU A 71 2.70 6.75 1.02
N ILE A 72 2.75 6.45 -0.28
CA ILE A 72 1.64 6.70 -1.20
C ILE A 72 0.41 5.87 -0.80
N TRP A 73 0.61 4.62 -0.45
CA TRP A 73 -0.48 3.74 0.00
C TRP A 73 -1.20 4.32 1.21
N ILE A 74 -0.45 4.78 2.21
CA ILE A 74 -1.03 5.40 3.40
C ILE A 74 -1.86 6.63 3.02
N GLN A 75 -1.33 7.49 2.14
CA GLN A 75 -2.01 8.71 1.72
C GLN A 75 -3.29 8.41 0.93
N GLU A 76 -3.21 7.49 -0.03
CA GLU A 76 -4.36 7.15 -0.86
C GLU A 76 -5.42 6.39 -0.07
N ARG A 77 -5.00 5.54 0.84
CA ARG A 77 -5.90 4.84 1.74
C ARG A 77 -6.71 5.83 2.58
N SER A 78 -6.04 6.80 3.17
CA SER A 78 -6.71 7.83 3.98
C SER A 78 -7.67 8.66 3.14
N ALA A 79 -7.27 9.04 1.93
CA ALA A 79 -8.12 9.80 1.01
C ALA A 79 -9.37 9.01 0.61
N LEU A 80 -9.20 7.74 0.28
CA LEU A 80 -10.31 6.88 -0.14
C LEU A 80 -11.30 6.66 1.02
N LEU A 81 -10.81 6.45 2.22
CA LEU A 81 -11.68 6.30 3.39
C LEU A 81 -12.49 7.58 3.66
N ARG A 82 -11.87 8.75 3.53
CA ARG A 82 -12.59 10.02 3.69
C ARG A 82 -13.65 10.21 2.61
N GLU A 83 -13.35 9.84 1.38
CA GLU A 83 -14.33 9.91 0.27
C GLU A 83 -15.52 9.00 0.54
N ARG A 84 -15.28 7.80 1.04
CA ARG A 84 -16.35 6.85 1.39
C ARG A 84 -17.20 7.36 2.55
N GLU A 85 -16.59 7.98 3.55
CA GLU A 85 -17.31 8.61 4.66
C GLU A 85 -18.23 9.71 4.17
N ARG A 86 -17.75 10.57 3.27
CA ARG A 86 -18.55 11.65 2.70
C ARG A 86 -19.73 11.12 1.88
N SER A 87 -19.51 10.04 1.13
CA SER A 87 -20.57 9.39 0.35
C SER A 87 -21.60 8.70 1.22
N ALA A 88 -21.20 8.19 2.38
CA ALA A 88 -22.07 7.52 3.33
C ALA A 88 -22.77 8.47 4.29
N ALA A 89 -22.34 9.73 4.37
CA ALA A 89 -22.92 10.70 5.29
C ALA A 89 -24.37 10.98 4.90
N PRO A 90 -25.30 11.01 5.85
CA PRO A 90 -26.68 11.37 5.55
C PRO A 90 -26.75 12.82 5.09
N ALA A 91 -27.58 13.06 4.10
CA ALA A 91 -27.77 14.39 3.55
C ALA A 91 -28.43 15.32 4.58
#